data_06bfdf9041838641811cf7a3e78e6985
#
_entry.id   06bfdf9041838641811cf7a3e78e6985
#
_cell.length_a   1.000
_cell.length_b   1.000
_cell.length_c   1.000
_cell.angle_alpha   90.00
_cell.angle_beta   90.00
_cell.angle_gamma   90.00
#
_symmetry.space_group_name_H-M   'P 1'
#
loop_
_entity.id
_entity.type
_entity.pdbx_description
1 polymer ?
#
loop_
_entity_poly.entity_id
_entity_poly.type
_entity_poly.pdbx_seq_one_letter_code
_entity_poly.pdbx_strand_id
1 'polypeptide(L)'
;LGHYAKPYFPHIFLCILMLILIVTSDLAQPVIIGKAVDDLINHYDKSYRVAATDENAEYEAAGYRLIPIDPSELTGEGPYAVMLYIENEYYMMGDLNAEQAKELLAMKGHEEEIAVSGSEILLGDGSIVIRTLLSRDELAGLRSNDYSELVGLAILYIVLLVAGLLTSFAQSILLGYVGQKIIYA
;
A
#
# COMPACT_ATOMS: atom_id res chain seq x y z
N LEU A 1 7.97 50.20 13.73
CA LEU A 1 7.96 48.75 13.98
C LEU A 1 8.94 48.02 13.04
N GLY A 2 9.02 48.33 11.71
CA GLY A 2 9.89 47.64 10.76
C GLY A 2 11.39 47.85 11.00
N HIS A 3 11.81 48.89 11.65
CA HIS A 3 13.20 49.17 11.93
C HIS A 3 13.81 48.30 13.04
N TYR A 4 12.97 47.95 14.04
CA TYR A 4 13.34 47.06 15.15
C TYR A 4 13.32 45.58 14.78
N ALA A 5 12.58 45.21 13.74
CA ALA A 5 12.50 43.82 13.28
C ALA A 5 13.65 43.40 12.35
N LYS A 6 14.38 44.38 11.75
CA LYS A 6 15.45 44.10 10.80
C LYS A 6 16.55 43.13 11.27
N PRO A 7 17.07 43.20 12.50
CA PRO A 7 18.10 42.28 12.98
C PRO A 7 17.54 40.84 13.20
N TYR A 8 16.23 40.70 13.33
CA TYR A 8 15.58 39.39 13.58
C TYR A 8 14.99 38.74 12.34
N PHE A 9 15.13 39.38 11.18
CA PHE A 9 14.61 38.87 9.89
C PHE A 9 15.08 37.44 9.58
N PRO A 10 16.35 37.04 9.79
CA PRO A 10 16.78 35.66 9.55
C PRO A 10 16.10 34.65 10.50
N HIS A 11 15.84 35.04 11.73
CA HIS A 11 15.13 34.17 12.70
C HIS A 11 13.66 34.01 12.33
N ILE A 12 13.01 35.06 11.88
CA ILE A 12 11.63 35.04 11.39
C ILE A 12 11.54 34.16 10.15
N PHE A 13 12.48 34.32 9.22
CA PHE A 13 12.56 33.47 8.01
C PHE A 13 12.75 32.00 8.37
N LEU A 14 13.61 31.71 9.36
CA LEU A 14 13.83 30.34 9.85
C LEU A 14 12.54 29.76 10.48
N CYS A 15 11.79 30.57 11.24
CA CYS A 15 10.49 30.14 11.78
C CYS A 15 9.48 29.80 10.69
N ILE A 16 9.43 30.57 9.61
CA ILE A 16 8.55 30.30 8.47
C ILE A 16 8.97 29.01 7.77
N LEU A 17 10.28 28.80 7.57
CA LEU A 17 10.78 27.56 6.98
C LEU A 17 10.42 26.33 7.83
N MET A 18 10.59 26.43 9.16
CA MET A 18 10.20 25.38 10.08
C MET A 18 8.68 25.11 10.04
N LEU A 19 7.87 26.16 9.94
CA LEU A 19 6.42 26.02 9.82
C LEU A 19 6.04 25.28 8.53
N ILE A 20 6.65 25.61 7.41
CA ILE A 20 6.44 24.90 6.14
C ILE A 20 6.81 23.42 6.29
N LEU A 21 7.93 23.12 6.94
CA LEU A 21 8.38 21.75 7.17
C LEU A 21 7.39 20.95 8.04
N ILE A 22 6.87 21.55 9.11
CA ILE A 22 5.87 20.95 9.99
C ILE A 22 4.60 20.64 9.20
N VAL A 23 4.05 21.62 8.48
CA VAL A 23 2.82 21.46 7.70
C VAL A 23 2.99 20.38 6.62
N THR A 24 4.15 20.34 5.95
CA THR A 24 4.44 19.31 4.96
C THR A 24 4.50 17.92 5.58
N SER A 25 5.11 17.79 6.76
CA SER A 25 5.17 16.54 7.52
C SER A 25 3.77 16.07 7.93
N ASP A 26 2.93 16.98 8.43
CA ASP A 26 1.58 16.68 8.87
C ASP A 26 0.67 16.25 7.70
N LEU A 27 0.85 16.85 6.52
CA LEU A 27 0.11 16.48 5.31
C LEU A 27 0.60 15.14 4.72
N ALA A 28 1.86 14.78 4.91
CA ALA A 28 2.41 13.52 4.43
C ALA A 28 1.89 12.30 5.23
N GLN A 29 1.59 12.46 6.52
CA GLN A 29 1.15 11.38 7.39
C GLN A 29 -0.13 10.68 6.92
N PRO A 30 -1.25 11.37 6.62
CA PRO A 30 -2.46 10.72 6.12
C PRO A 30 -2.25 10.06 4.75
N VAL A 31 -1.36 10.59 3.90
CA VAL A 31 -1.03 9.97 2.62
C VAL A 31 -0.31 8.63 2.82
N ILE A 32 0.64 8.55 3.76
CA ILE A 32 1.33 7.30 4.08
C ILE A 32 0.36 6.26 4.67
N ILE A 33 -0.52 6.68 5.58
CA ILE A 33 -1.54 5.80 6.16
C ILE A 33 -2.51 5.33 5.07
N GLY A 34 -2.99 6.22 4.20
CA GLY A 34 -3.85 5.89 3.07
C GLY A 34 -3.19 4.83 2.18
N LYS A 35 -1.93 5.06 1.79
CA LYS A 35 -1.18 4.08 0.98
C LYS A 35 -1.03 2.73 1.69
N ALA A 36 -0.70 2.72 2.98
CA ALA A 36 -0.59 1.47 3.75
C ALA A 36 -1.92 0.70 3.83
N VAL A 37 -3.04 1.42 3.99
CA VAL A 37 -4.37 0.80 4.07
C VAL A 37 -4.85 0.34 2.70
N ASP A 38 -4.74 1.18 1.68
CA ASP A 38 -5.29 0.90 0.35
C ASP A 38 -4.45 -0.14 -0.39
N ASP A 39 -3.13 0.00 -0.41
CA ASP A 39 -2.26 -0.85 -1.23
C ASP A 39 -1.89 -2.17 -0.52
N LEU A 40 -1.77 -2.19 0.81
CA LEU A 40 -1.21 -3.32 1.54
C LEU A 40 -2.23 -4.06 2.43
N ILE A 41 -3.20 -3.35 3.00
CA ILE A 41 -4.19 -3.95 3.90
C ILE A 41 -5.46 -4.35 3.14
N ASN A 42 -5.99 -3.45 2.29
CA ASN A 42 -7.23 -3.69 1.56
C ASN A 42 -7.05 -4.45 0.23
N HIS A 43 -5.81 -4.57 -0.27
CA HIS A 43 -5.51 -5.36 -1.46
C HIS A 43 -5.41 -6.85 -1.11
N TYR A 44 -6.57 -7.47 -0.88
CA TYR A 44 -6.66 -8.92 -0.63
C TYR A 44 -6.50 -9.71 -1.92
N ASP A 45 -6.94 -9.13 -3.05
CA ASP A 45 -6.97 -9.81 -4.34
C ASP A 45 -5.73 -9.43 -5.15
N LYS A 46 -5.00 -10.44 -5.59
CA LYS A 46 -3.77 -10.28 -6.36
C LYS A 46 -3.81 -11.10 -7.64
N SER A 47 -3.22 -10.54 -8.68
CA SER A 47 -3.02 -11.20 -9.96
C SER A 47 -1.57 -11.63 -10.13
N TYR A 48 -1.40 -12.81 -10.70
CA TYR A 48 -0.12 -13.41 -10.96
C TYR A 48 -0.10 -13.97 -12.38
N ARG A 49 1.06 -13.96 -12.98
CA ARG A 49 1.33 -14.77 -14.17
C ARG A 49 1.95 -16.09 -13.72
N VAL A 50 1.47 -17.19 -14.27
CA VAL A 50 2.08 -18.51 -14.02
C VAL A 50 3.37 -18.59 -14.82
N ALA A 51 4.49 -18.78 -14.13
CA ALA A 51 5.81 -18.85 -14.73
C ALA A 51 5.99 -20.15 -15.51
N ALA A 52 6.60 -20.08 -16.69
CA ALA A 52 7.04 -21.25 -17.43
C ALA A 52 8.15 -22.01 -16.66
N THR A 53 8.40 -23.26 -17.04
CA THR A 53 9.36 -24.15 -16.34
C THR A 53 10.77 -23.56 -16.27
N ASP A 54 11.17 -22.78 -17.29
CA ASP A 54 12.51 -22.19 -17.41
C ASP A 54 12.59 -20.76 -16.86
N GLU A 55 11.49 -20.19 -16.36
CA GLU A 55 11.41 -18.83 -15.86
C GLU A 55 11.56 -18.78 -14.33
N ASN A 56 12.26 -17.78 -13.81
CA ASN A 56 12.37 -17.60 -12.35
C ASN A 56 11.04 -17.12 -11.78
N ALA A 57 10.38 -17.98 -11.02
CA ALA A 57 9.20 -17.61 -10.25
C ALA A 57 9.63 -16.92 -8.95
N GLU A 58 8.88 -15.90 -8.56
CA GLU A 58 9.10 -15.18 -7.30
C GLU A 58 8.41 -15.88 -6.13
N TYR A 59 7.28 -16.53 -6.40
CA TYR A 59 6.48 -17.25 -5.40
C TYR A 59 6.08 -18.62 -5.89
N GLU A 60 5.75 -19.51 -4.95
CA GLU A 60 5.19 -20.83 -5.21
C GLU A 60 4.00 -21.06 -4.27
N ALA A 61 2.81 -21.28 -4.82
CA ALA A 61 1.60 -21.53 -4.04
C ALA A 61 0.57 -22.31 -4.86
N ALA A 62 -0.23 -23.14 -4.20
CA ALA A 62 -1.26 -23.99 -4.81
C ALA A 62 -0.74 -24.86 -5.98
N GLY A 63 0.55 -25.18 -5.99
CA GLY A 63 1.20 -25.93 -7.08
C GLY A 63 1.57 -25.10 -8.30
N TYR A 64 1.37 -23.77 -8.27
CA TYR A 64 1.77 -22.85 -9.33
C TYR A 64 3.05 -22.11 -8.96
N ARG A 65 3.87 -21.84 -9.97
CA ARG A 65 5.01 -20.92 -9.88
C ARG A 65 4.55 -19.55 -10.36
N LEU A 66 4.64 -18.54 -9.52
CA LEU A 66 3.93 -17.28 -9.66
C LEU A 66 4.90 -16.09 -9.79
N ILE A 67 4.57 -15.18 -10.69
CA ILE A 67 5.20 -13.88 -10.85
C ILE A 67 4.12 -12.83 -10.64
N PRO A 68 4.25 -11.91 -9.66
CA PRO A 68 3.24 -10.88 -9.42
C PRO A 68 3.16 -9.94 -10.63
N ILE A 69 1.94 -9.58 -11.02
CA ILE A 69 1.68 -8.64 -12.11
C ILE A 69 0.61 -7.64 -11.69
N ASP A 70 0.67 -6.46 -12.25
CA ASP A 70 -0.40 -5.47 -12.10
C ASP A 70 -1.65 -5.93 -12.88
N PRO A 71 -2.87 -5.78 -12.34
CA PRO A 71 -4.09 -6.10 -13.05
C PRO A 71 -4.24 -5.42 -14.41
N SER A 72 -3.61 -4.25 -14.62
CA SER A 72 -3.58 -3.55 -15.89
C SER A 72 -2.73 -4.25 -16.97
N GLU A 73 -1.81 -5.12 -16.56
CA GLU A 73 -0.93 -5.89 -17.44
C GLU A 73 -1.53 -7.22 -17.89
N LEU A 74 -2.74 -7.56 -17.44
CA LEU A 74 -3.47 -8.74 -17.87
C LEU A 74 -3.84 -8.60 -19.35
N THR A 75 -2.98 -9.05 -20.25
CA THR A 75 -3.15 -8.96 -21.71
C THR A 75 -2.75 -10.25 -22.39
N GLY A 76 -3.50 -10.65 -23.42
CA GLY A 76 -3.17 -11.81 -24.26
C GLY A 76 -3.55 -13.16 -23.68
N GLU A 77 -3.01 -14.21 -24.32
CA GLU A 77 -3.20 -15.62 -23.96
C GLU A 77 -2.03 -16.05 -23.06
N GLY A 78 -2.15 -15.84 -21.76
CA GLY A 78 -1.19 -16.36 -20.79
C GLY A 78 -1.89 -17.22 -19.76
N PRO A 79 -1.25 -18.18 -19.14
CA PRO A 79 -1.78 -18.76 -17.93
C PRO A 79 -1.61 -17.76 -16.79
N TYR A 80 -2.73 -17.24 -16.31
CA TYR A 80 -2.79 -16.33 -15.16
C TYR A 80 -3.32 -17.06 -13.93
N ALA A 81 -3.00 -16.55 -12.76
CA ALA A 81 -3.56 -16.98 -11.51
C ALA A 81 -4.05 -15.74 -10.72
N VAL A 82 -5.18 -15.90 -10.06
CA VAL A 82 -5.78 -14.85 -9.23
C VAL A 82 -5.97 -15.39 -7.84
N MET A 83 -5.57 -14.61 -6.84
CA MET A 83 -5.86 -14.86 -5.45
C MET A 83 -7.05 -14.02 -5.04
N LEU A 84 -8.10 -14.66 -4.52
CA LEU A 84 -9.30 -13.99 -4.00
C LEU A 84 -9.55 -14.36 -2.54
N TYR A 85 -10.13 -13.41 -1.81
CA TYR A 85 -10.58 -13.60 -0.45
C TYR A 85 -12.09 -13.80 -0.46
N ILE A 86 -12.55 -15.03 -0.21
CA ILE A 86 -13.96 -15.44 -0.28
C ILE A 86 -14.31 -16.21 0.99
N GLU A 87 -15.45 -15.93 1.59
CA GLU A 87 -15.94 -16.64 2.80
C GLU A 87 -14.92 -16.70 3.96
N ASN A 88 -14.16 -15.64 4.15
CA ASN A 88 -13.13 -15.51 5.20
C ASN A 88 -11.88 -16.40 5.00
N GLU A 89 -11.67 -16.92 3.78
CA GLU A 89 -10.52 -17.73 3.38
C GLU A 89 -9.91 -17.27 2.06
N TYR A 90 -8.63 -17.57 1.85
CA TYR A 90 -7.92 -17.21 0.61
C TYR A 90 -7.88 -18.38 -0.33
N TYR A 91 -8.30 -18.12 -1.56
CA TYR A 91 -8.30 -19.11 -2.63
C TYR A 91 -7.43 -18.66 -3.79
N MET A 92 -6.71 -19.60 -4.38
CA MET A 92 -5.98 -19.42 -5.64
C MET A 92 -6.76 -20.08 -6.77
N MET A 93 -6.90 -19.36 -7.86
CA MET A 93 -7.45 -19.84 -9.12
C MET A 93 -6.38 -19.68 -10.19
N GLY A 94 -5.93 -20.77 -10.76
CA GLY A 94 -4.90 -20.79 -11.79
C GLY A 94 -5.42 -21.19 -13.17
N ASP A 95 -4.52 -21.20 -14.14
CA ASP A 95 -4.80 -21.56 -15.54
C ASP A 95 -5.88 -20.69 -16.21
N LEU A 96 -5.93 -19.42 -15.85
CA LEU A 96 -6.88 -18.44 -16.35
C LEU A 96 -6.34 -17.75 -17.61
N ASN A 97 -7.24 -17.40 -18.53
CA ASN A 97 -6.94 -16.40 -19.54
C ASN A 97 -7.11 -14.97 -18.98
N ALA A 98 -6.70 -13.94 -19.75
CA ALA A 98 -6.74 -12.56 -19.29
C ALA A 98 -8.16 -12.04 -19.01
N GLU A 99 -9.17 -12.51 -19.77
CA GLU A 99 -10.56 -12.10 -19.58
C GLU A 99 -11.15 -12.70 -18.30
N GLN A 100 -10.94 -13.99 -18.07
CA GLN A 100 -11.36 -14.68 -16.85
C GLN A 100 -10.70 -14.08 -15.59
N ALA A 101 -9.40 -13.78 -15.67
CA ALA A 101 -8.69 -13.14 -14.58
C ALA A 101 -9.26 -11.75 -14.25
N LYS A 102 -9.57 -10.95 -15.28
CA LYS A 102 -10.22 -9.63 -15.11
C LYS A 102 -11.63 -9.75 -14.55
N GLU A 103 -12.41 -10.72 -15.02
CA GLU A 103 -13.76 -10.96 -14.53
C GLU A 103 -13.73 -11.32 -13.04
N LEU A 104 -12.86 -12.23 -12.62
CA LEU A 104 -12.70 -12.60 -11.22
C LEU A 104 -12.30 -11.40 -10.35
N LEU A 105 -11.36 -10.57 -10.82
CA LEU A 105 -10.95 -9.36 -10.10
C LEU A 105 -12.07 -8.30 -10.06
N ALA A 106 -12.94 -8.24 -11.07
CA ALA A 106 -14.08 -7.32 -11.11
C ALA A 106 -15.22 -7.75 -10.15
N MET A 107 -15.32 -9.03 -9.81
CA MET A 107 -16.28 -9.56 -8.83
C MET A 107 -15.95 -9.16 -7.38
N LYS A 108 -14.87 -8.41 -7.18
CA LYS A 108 -14.44 -7.87 -5.90
C LYS A 108 -15.57 -7.12 -5.17
N GLY A 109 -15.89 -7.56 -3.97
CA GLY A 109 -16.96 -6.96 -3.15
C GLY A 109 -18.37 -7.47 -3.47
N HIS A 110 -18.53 -8.35 -4.45
CA HIS A 110 -19.79 -9.04 -4.78
C HIS A 110 -19.71 -10.54 -4.50
N GLU A 111 -19.08 -10.91 -3.40
CA GLU A 111 -18.83 -12.32 -3.00
C GLU A 111 -20.11 -13.15 -2.90
N GLU A 112 -21.25 -12.50 -2.63
CA GLU A 112 -22.55 -13.15 -2.57
C GLU A 112 -23.13 -13.52 -3.96
N GLU A 113 -22.63 -12.94 -5.04
CA GLU A 113 -23.08 -13.20 -6.42
C GLU A 113 -22.28 -14.32 -7.09
N ILE A 114 -21.17 -14.74 -6.50
CA ILE A 114 -20.37 -15.83 -7.04
C ILE A 114 -21.13 -17.15 -6.83
N ALA A 115 -21.56 -17.76 -7.92
CA ALA A 115 -22.19 -19.08 -7.86
C ALA A 115 -21.14 -20.14 -7.52
N VAL A 116 -20.93 -20.34 -6.22
CA VAL A 116 -19.97 -21.28 -5.67
C VAL A 116 -20.65 -22.63 -5.46
N SER A 117 -20.17 -23.67 -6.14
CA SER A 117 -20.56 -25.05 -5.89
C SER A 117 -19.33 -25.87 -5.46
N GLY A 118 -19.09 -25.93 -4.16
CA GLY A 118 -17.92 -26.62 -3.61
C GLY A 118 -16.59 -25.93 -3.97
N SER A 119 -15.73 -26.60 -4.75
CA SER A 119 -14.45 -26.07 -5.22
C SER A 119 -14.53 -25.38 -6.59
N GLU A 120 -15.71 -25.19 -7.14
CA GLU A 120 -15.91 -24.67 -8.48
C GLU A 120 -16.58 -23.30 -8.46
N ILE A 121 -16.12 -22.39 -9.32
CA ILE A 121 -16.72 -21.08 -9.57
C ILE A 121 -17.16 -21.05 -11.02
N LEU A 122 -18.43 -20.70 -11.25
CA LEU A 122 -18.98 -20.50 -12.59
C LEU A 122 -18.82 -19.01 -12.98
N LEU A 123 -18.11 -18.76 -14.07
CA LEU A 123 -17.94 -17.42 -14.64
C LEU A 123 -19.11 -17.07 -15.58
N GLY A 124 -19.26 -15.78 -15.90
CA GLY A 124 -20.33 -15.29 -16.76
C GLY A 124 -20.25 -15.79 -18.21
N ASP A 125 -19.07 -16.20 -18.67
CA ASP A 125 -18.85 -16.85 -19.97
C ASP A 125 -19.29 -18.34 -19.98
N GLY A 126 -19.72 -18.88 -18.83
CA GLY A 126 -20.07 -20.27 -18.64
C GLY A 126 -18.87 -21.21 -18.38
N SER A 127 -17.68 -20.68 -18.26
CA SER A 127 -16.49 -21.47 -17.86
C SER A 127 -16.51 -21.78 -16.38
N ILE A 128 -15.94 -22.94 -16.01
CA ILE A 128 -15.80 -23.38 -14.63
C ILE A 128 -14.33 -23.23 -14.23
N VAL A 129 -14.08 -22.52 -13.14
CA VAL A 129 -12.74 -22.34 -12.57
C VAL A 129 -12.65 -23.06 -11.24
N ILE A 130 -11.57 -23.79 -11.03
CA ILE A 130 -11.31 -24.51 -9.78
C ILE A 130 -10.62 -23.58 -8.79
N ARG A 131 -11.21 -23.43 -7.61
CA ARG A 131 -10.60 -22.72 -6.49
C ARG A 131 -9.79 -23.67 -5.61
N THR A 132 -8.57 -23.33 -5.31
CA THR A 132 -7.69 -24.08 -4.39
C THR A 132 -7.48 -23.26 -3.13
N LEU A 133 -7.81 -23.84 -1.97
CA LEU A 133 -7.60 -23.19 -0.68
C LEU A 133 -6.10 -23.03 -0.42
N LEU A 134 -5.66 -21.82 -0.09
CA LEU A 134 -4.28 -21.55 0.27
C LEU A 134 -4.01 -21.93 1.73
N SER A 135 -2.92 -22.61 1.95
CA SER A 135 -2.40 -22.85 3.30
C SER A 135 -1.86 -21.56 3.91
N ARG A 136 -1.74 -21.53 5.25
CA ARG A 136 -1.17 -20.36 5.95
C ARG A 136 0.26 -20.07 5.54
N ASP A 137 1.05 -21.11 5.28
CA ASP A 137 2.46 -20.95 4.91
C ASP A 137 2.61 -20.41 3.49
N GLU A 138 1.79 -20.87 2.54
CA GLU A 138 1.74 -20.33 1.19
C GLU A 138 1.30 -18.87 1.16
N LEU A 139 0.26 -18.54 1.95
CA LEU A 139 -0.22 -17.16 2.10
C LEU A 139 0.86 -16.25 2.71
N ALA A 140 1.59 -16.72 3.73
CA ALA A 140 2.69 -15.98 4.32
C ALA A 140 3.81 -15.72 3.31
N GLY A 141 4.11 -16.70 2.45
CA GLY A 141 5.06 -16.56 1.36
C GLY A 141 4.63 -15.48 0.35
N LEU A 142 3.41 -15.56 -0.15
CA LEU A 142 2.83 -14.60 -1.11
C LEU A 142 2.75 -13.17 -0.58
N ARG A 143 2.59 -12.99 0.73
CA ARG A 143 2.47 -11.68 1.40
C ARG A 143 3.76 -11.21 2.07
N SER A 144 4.86 -11.91 1.91
CA SER A 144 6.14 -11.56 2.56
C SER A 144 6.66 -10.19 2.13
N ASN A 145 6.53 -9.84 0.85
CA ASN A 145 6.90 -8.53 0.33
C ASN A 145 6.01 -7.41 0.86
N ASP A 146 4.70 -7.64 0.96
CA ASP A 146 3.74 -6.67 1.51
C ASP A 146 4.08 -6.33 2.95
N TYR A 147 4.45 -7.35 3.75
CA TYR A 147 4.85 -7.14 5.13
C TYR A 147 6.11 -6.28 5.23
N SER A 148 7.11 -6.53 4.38
CA SER A 148 8.34 -5.73 4.34
C SER A 148 8.06 -4.27 3.95
N GLU A 149 7.20 -4.05 2.96
CA GLU A 149 6.80 -2.71 2.52
C GLU A 149 6.00 -1.97 3.60
N LEU A 150 5.08 -2.67 4.27
CA LEU A 150 4.30 -2.12 5.39
C LEU A 150 5.21 -1.70 6.56
N VAL A 151 6.21 -2.50 6.91
CA VAL A 151 7.20 -2.14 7.93
C VAL A 151 8.00 -0.92 7.49
N GLY A 152 8.40 -0.84 6.22
CA GLY A 152 9.07 0.34 5.64
C GLY A 152 8.25 1.62 5.76
N LEU A 153 6.96 1.57 5.41
CA LEU A 153 6.02 2.69 5.56
C LEU A 153 5.80 3.07 7.03
N ALA A 154 5.73 2.09 7.94
CA ALA A 154 5.60 2.34 9.37
C ALA A 154 6.83 3.06 9.93
N ILE A 155 8.03 2.65 9.53
CA ILE A 155 9.28 3.32 9.92
C ILE A 155 9.30 4.76 9.38
N LEU A 156 8.97 4.95 8.10
CA LEU A 156 8.89 6.28 7.48
C LEU A 156 7.92 7.19 8.24
N TYR A 157 6.74 6.67 8.60
CA TYR A 157 5.75 7.39 9.38
C TYR A 157 6.30 7.84 10.74
N ILE A 158 6.95 6.93 11.48
CA ILE A 158 7.56 7.24 12.79
C ILE A 158 8.65 8.32 12.64
N VAL A 159 9.51 8.21 11.62
CA VAL A 159 10.56 9.20 11.34
C VAL A 159 9.97 10.58 11.08
N LEU A 160 8.91 10.68 10.27
CA LEU A 160 8.22 11.94 9.99
C LEU A 160 7.57 12.52 11.26
N LEU A 161 6.95 11.69 12.07
CA LEU A 161 6.32 12.10 13.33
C LEU A 161 7.36 12.68 14.29
N VAL A 162 8.48 12.00 14.48
CA VAL A 162 9.57 12.46 15.36
C VAL A 162 10.20 13.75 14.81
N ALA A 163 10.46 13.82 13.51
CA ALA A 163 11.01 15.02 12.87
C ALA A 163 10.08 16.23 13.01
N GLY A 164 8.77 16.04 12.80
CA GLY A 164 7.76 17.07 13.01
C GLY A 164 7.73 17.60 14.44
N LEU A 165 7.75 16.67 15.42
CA LEU A 165 7.75 17.00 16.85
C LEU A 165 9.01 17.78 17.25
N LEU A 166 10.19 17.33 16.82
CA LEU A 166 11.45 18.03 17.11
C LEU A 166 11.48 19.43 16.47
N THR A 167 11.00 19.55 15.23
CA THR A 167 10.92 20.83 14.51
C THR A 167 9.94 21.79 15.21
N SER A 168 8.77 21.31 15.63
CA SER A 168 7.77 22.10 16.37
C SER A 168 8.33 22.60 17.71
N PHE A 169 9.05 21.73 18.43
CA PHE A 169 9.68 22.10 19.68
C PHE A 169 10.76 23.18 19.48
N ALA A 170 11.64 23.00 18.48
CA ALA A 170 12.67 23.99 18.14
C ALA A 170 12.07 25.33 17.70
N GLN A 171 10.99 25.32 16.93
CA GLN A 171 10.25 26.52 16.51
C GLN A 171 9.66 27.27 17.72
N SER A 172 9.07 26.56 18.69
CA SER A 172 8.52 27.16 19.91
C SER A 172 9.58 27.87 20.74
N ILE A 173 10.77 27.26 20.87
CA ILE A 173 11.89 27.89 21.58
C ILE A 173 12.37 29.14 20.83
N LEU A 174 12.51 29.05 19.50
CA LEU A 174 12.99 30.16 18.67
C LEU A 174 12.03 31.34 18.71
N LEU A 175 10.71 31.10 18.62
CA LEU A 175 9.67 32.11 18.73
C LEU A 175 9.69 32.78 20.12
N GLY A 176 9.82 32.00 21.18
CA GLY A 176 9.96 32.53 22.54
C GLY A 176 11.17 33.43 22.70
N TYR A 177 12.31 33.01 22.18
CA TYR A 177 13.55 33.81 22.20
C TYR A 177 13.42 35.13 21.43
N VAL A 178 12.90 35.08 20.20
CA VAL A 178 12.70 36.27 19.36
C VAL A 178 11.69 37.23 19.98
N GLY A 179 10.56 36.68 20.49
CA GLY A 179 9.50 37.47 21.16
C GLY A 179 10.03 38.23 22.38
N GLN A 180 10.76 37.56 23.27
CA GLN A 180 11.37 38.21 24.42
C GLN A 180 12.34 39.31 24.03
N LYS A 181 13.21 39.06 23.05
CA LYS A 181 14.21 40.01 22.62
C LYS A 181 13.61 41.27 21.95
N ILE A 182 12.47 41.13 21.27
CA ILE A 182 11.74 42.26 20.68
C ILE A 182 11.07 43.12 21.76
N ILE A 183 10.59 42.50 22.85
CA ILE A 183 9.90 43.20 23.96
C ILE A 183 10.89 43.97 24.79
N TYR A 184 12.13 43.50 24.96
CA TYR A 184 13.15 44.14 25.79
C TYR A 184 14.12 45.06 24.99
N ALA A 185 13.92 45.23 23.68
CA ALA A 185 14.66 46.17 22.85
C ALA A 185 13.91 47.52 22.70
#